data_cccc6bc7d8c0725bec7da6c8ffafe9f7
#
_entry.id   cccc6bc7d8c0725bec7da6c8ffafe9f7
#
_cell.length_a   1.000
_cell.length_b   1.000
_cell.length_c   1.000
_cell.angle_alpha   90.00
_cell.angle_beta   90.00
_cell.angle_gamma   90.00
#
_symmetry.space_group_name_H-M   'P 1'
#
loop_
_entity.id
_entity.type
_entity.pdbx_description
1 polymer ?
#
loop_
_entity_poly.entity_id
_entity_poly.type
_entity_poly.pdbx_seq_one_letter_code
_entity_poly.pdbx_strand_id
1 'polypeptide(L)'
;MTGSYFRGDSEAVLAPVDEARFETVTYTYYEQLNGYQWLKSLDIGYFFYTGRYVDAVAKVLDPALKTIVHIPNVNSRESLQDKEREVNEIMGALGEWAGIEAGTGFHRVKAADGRILKVADLVDDSDPARRSRVLTALKDPAQKNNRGHVDIIIALGMAKEGFDWIWCEHALTIGYRSSLTEIMQIIGRATRDAQGKE
;
A
#
# COMPACT_ATOMS: atom_id res chain seq x y z
N MET A 1 3.27 -15.72 12.63
CA MET A 1 2.01 -16.28 12.12
C MET A 1 1.45 -15.33 11.09
N THR A 2 0.89 -15.83 10.00
CA THR A 2 0.31 -14.99 8.94
C THR A 2 -1.17 -14.77 9.25
N GLY A 3 -1.70 -13.57 9.00
CA GLY A 3 -3.10 -13.26 9.25
C GLY A 3 -4.11 -13.91 8.28
N SER A 4 -3.66 -14.77 7.37
CA SER A 4 -4.54 -15.52 6.45
C SER A 4 -4.16 -17.00 6.45
N TYR A 5 -5.08 -17.82 6.87
CA TYR A 5 -4.98 -19.28 6.86
C TYR A 5 -4.99 -19.85 5.43
N PHE A 6 -5.80 -19.25 4.55
CA PHE A 6 -5.91 -19.66 3.16
C PHE A 6 -5.02 -18.78 2.27
N ARG A 7 -4.00 -19.40 1.65
CA ARG A 7 -3.21 -18.75 0.61
C ARG A 7 -3.80 -18.92 -0.80
N GLY A 8 -4.87 -19.67 -0.94
CA GLY A 8 -5.53 -19.94 -2.23
C GLY A 8 -4.81 -20.96 -3.10
N ASP A 9 -3.82 -21.65 -2.53
CA ASP A 9 -2.98 -22.64 -3.21
C ASP A 9 -2.90 -23.89 -2.33
N SER A 10 -3.16 -25.02 -2.94
CA SER A 10 -3.27 -26.33 -2.25
C SER A 10 -1.94 -26.80 -1.64
N GLU A 11 -0.81 -26.22 -2.06
CA GLU A 11 0.52 -26.57 -1.54
C GLU A 11 0.88 -25.84 -0.25
N ALA A 12 0.11 -24.81 0.14
CA ALA A 12 0.35 -23.98 1.32
C ALA A 12 -0.58 -24.30 2.50
N VAL A 13 -1.31 -25.39 2.46
CA VAL A 13 -2.19 -25.83 3.53
C VAL A 13 -1.38 -26.56 4.61
N LEU A 14 -1.64 -26.22 5.88
CA LEU A 14 -1.05 -26.98 7.00
C LEU A 14 -1.47 -28.45 6.92
N ALA A 15 -0.53 -29.35 7.21
CA ALA A 15 -0.87 -30.75 7.36
C ALA A 15 -1.88 -30.92 8.52
N PRO A 16 -2.86 -31.85 8.43
CA PRO A 16 -3.89 -32.02 9.45
C PRO A 16 -3.33 -32.23 10.87
N VAL A 17 -2.15 -32.86 10.98
CA VAL A 17 -1.44 -33.08 12.26
C VAL A 17 -0.92 -31.76 12.85
N ASP A 18 -0.52 -30.81 12.01
CA ASP A 18 -0.05 -29.51 12.46
C ASP A 18 -1.23 -28.59 12.73
N GLU A 19 -2.31 -28.67 11.92
CA GLU A 19 -3.55 -27.94 12.14
C GLU A 19 -4.16 -28.26 13.49
N ALA A 20 -4.18 -29.52 13.90
CA ALA A 20 -4.71 -29.96 15.19
C ALA A 20 -3.98 -29.39 16.43
N ARG A 21 -2.81 -28.77 16.24
CA ARG A 21 -2.05 -28.08 17.30
C ARG A 21 -2.44 -26.63 17.51
N PHE A 22 -3.28 -26.08 16.66
CA PHE A 22 -3.72 -24.70 16.74
C PHE A 22 -5.19 -24.62 17.19
N GLU A 23 -5.45 -23.71 18.07
CA GLU A 23 -6.83 -23.29 18.37
C GLU A 23 -7.28 -22.31 17.28
N THR A 24 -8.44 -22.62 16.66
CA THR A 24 -9.02 -21.77 15.62
C THR A 24 -9.87 -20.70 16.26
N VAL A 25 -9.44 -19.45 16.14
CA VAL A 25 -10.25 -18.29 16.49
C VAL A 25 -10.82 -17.69 15.21
N THR A 26 -12.14 -17.72 15.06
CA THR A 26 -12.83 -17.08 13.94
C THR A 26 -13.24 -15.67 14.35
N TYR A 27 -12.78 -14.69 13.59
CA TYR A 27 -13.19 -13.30 13.73
C TYR A 27 -13.70 -12.82 12.37
N THR A 28 -14.99 -12.63 12.29
CA THR A 28 -15.65 -12.29 11.03
C THR A 28 -15.38 -10.84 10.64
N TYR A 29 -15.46 -10.55 9.34
CA TYR A 29 -15.34 -9.18 8.84
C TYR A 29 -16.41 -8.24 9.44
N TYR A 30 -17.61 -8.78 9.67
CA TYR A 30 -18.70 -8.07 10.32
C TYR A 30 -18.34 -7.68 11.77
N GLU A 31 -17.79 -8.58 12.55
CA GLU A 31 -17.32 -8.31 13.91
C GLU A 31 -16.18 -7.28 13.90
N GLN A 32 -15.27 -7.39 12.94
CA GLN A 32 -14.18 -6.43 12.77
C GLN A 32 -14.73 -5.02 12.49
N LEU A 33 -15.62 -4.87 11.52
CA LEU A 33 -16.20 -3.57 11.15
C LEU A 33 -17.04 -2.96 12.29
N ASN A 34 -17.78 -3.77 13.02
CA ASN A 34 -18.56 -3.29 14.18
C ASN A 34 -17.71 -2.94 15.40
N GLY A 35 -16.48 -3.47 15.49
CA GLY A 35 -15.52 -3.15 16.54
C GLY A 35 -14.72 -1.87 16.29
N TYR A 36 -14.85 -1.24 15.12
CA TYR A 36 -14.11 -0.02 14.79
C TYR A 36 -14.66 1.18 15.56
N GLN A 37 -13.74 1.96 16.15
CA GLN A 37 -14.06 3.18 16.88
C GLN A 37 -13.92 4.43 16.01
N TRP A 38 -13.01 4.40 15.07
CA TRP A 38 -12.56 5.56 14.30
C TRP A 38 -12.93 5.46 12.82
N LEU A 39 -12.81 4.29 12.21
CA LEU A 39 -13.18 4.06 10.81
C LEU A 39 -14.71 4.04 10.68
N LYS A 40 -15.27 5.02 9.95
CA LYS A 40 -16.71 5.24 9.85
C LYS A 40 -17.32 4.72 8.56
N SER A 41 -16.55 4.67 7.48
CA SER A 41 -17.00 4.18 6.18
C SER A 41 -15.90 3.43 5.45
N LEU A 42 -16.28 2.58 4.53
CA LEU A 42 -15.42 1.92 3.55
C LEU A 42 -16.11 2.01 2.20
N ASP A 43 -15.47 2.71 1.27
CA ASP A 43 -15.96 2.86 -0.10
C ASP A 43 -15.04 2.09 -1.06
N ILE A 44 -15.64 1.37 -2.00
CA ILE A 44 -14.92 0.65 -3.06
C ILE A 44 -15.31 1.25 -4.41
N GLY A 45 -14.36 1.93 -5.06
CA GLY A 45 -14.53 2.54 -6.36
C GLY A 45 -13.88 1.72 -7.47
N TYR A 46 -14.54 1.63 -8.63
CA TYR A 46 -13.99 1.07 -9.84
C TYR A 46 -13.87 2.16 -10.90
N PHE A 47 -12.63 2.36 -11.41
CA PHE A 47 -12.36 3.36 -12.43
C PHE A 47 -11.90 2.67 -13.72
N PHE A 48 -12.61 2.94 -14.80
CA PHE A 48 -12.19 2.50 -16.13
C PHE A 48 -11.41 3.62 -16.81
N TYR A 49 -10.32 3.25 -17.46
CA TYR A 49 -9.47 4.22 -18.17
C TYR A 49 -9.11 3.70 -19.57
N THR A 50 -8.81 4.63 -20.46
CA THR A 50 -8.21 4.37 -21.77
C THR A 50 -6.84 5.02 -21.81
N GLY A 51 -5.86 4.39 -22.48
CA GLY A 51 -4.49 4.89 -22.54
C GLY A 51 -3.62 4.38 -21.39
N ARG A 52 -2.71 5.22 -20.91
CA ARG A 52 -1.76 4.83 -19.86
C ARG A 52 -2.40 4.92 -18.47
N TYR A 53 -2.14 3.93 -17.63
CA TYR A 53 -2.68 3.90 -16.28
C TYR A 53 -2.17 5.05 -15.40
N VAL A 54 -0.92 5.51 -15.59
CA VAL A 54 -0.34 6.62 -14.84
C VAL A 54 -1.14 7.92 -15.01
N ASP A 55 -1.70 8.16 -16.21
CA ASP A 55 -2.56 9.30 -16.47
C ASP A 55 -3.93 9.18 -15.75
N ALA A 56 -4.39 7.95 -15.54
CA ALA A 56 -5.60 7.67 -14.77
C ALA A 56 -5.35 7.81 -13.25
N VAL A 57 -4.22 7.30 -12.75
CA VAL A 57 -3.79 7.46 -11.36
C VAL A 57 -3.73 8.93 -10.98
N ALA A 58 -3.15 9.78 -11.83
CA ALA A 58 -3.05 11.21 -11.61
C ALA A 58 -4.40 11.91 -11.37
N LYS A 59 -5.50 11.33 -11.88
CA LYS A 59 -6.86 11.91 -11.72
C LYS A 59 -7.56 11.50 -10.44
N VAL A 60 -7.16 10.36 -9.84
CA VAL A 60 -7.81 9.80 -8.66
C VAL A 60 -6.94 9.88 -7.41
N LEU A 61 -5.67 10.21 -7.57
CA LEU A 61 -4.72 10.35 -6.48
C LEU A 61 -4.93 11.70 -5.78
N ASP A 62 -5.40 11.62 -4.53
CA ASP A 62 -5.56 12.81 -3.69
C ASP A 62 -4.35 12.96 -2.76
N PRO A 63 -3.55 14.04 -2.89
CA PRO A 63 -2.39 14.27 -2.04
C PRO A 63 -2.75 14.57 -0.56
N ALA A 64 -4.01 14.79 -0.23
CA ALA A 64 -4.47 14.96 1.14
C ALA A 64 -4.64 13.63 1.88
N LEU A 65 -4.85 12.52 1.15
CA LEU A 65 -5.08 11.20 1.70
C LEU A 65 -3.78 10.39 1.83
N LYS A 66 -3.69 9.61 2.89
CA LYS A 66 -2.62 8.63 3.08
C LYS A 66 -2.85 7.44 2.17
N THR A 67 -2.08 7.35 1.08
CA THR A 67 -2.37 6.43 -0.02
C THR A 67 -1.29 5.37 -0.22
N ILE A 68 -1.71 4.11 -0.40
CA ILE A 68 -0.87 3.07 -1.01
C ILE A 68 -1.26 2.93 -2.48
N VAL A 69 -0.30 3.11 -3.37
CA VAL A 69 -0.46 2.90 -4.82
C VAL A 69 0.21 1.59 -5.22
N HIS A 70 -0.61 0.60 -5.57
CA HIS A 70 -0.13 -0.67 -6.09
C HIS A 70 -0.04 -0.60 -7.62
N ILE A 71 1.16 -0.43 -8.16
CA ILE A 71 1.40 -0.42 -9.59
C ILE A 71 1.54 -1.84 -10.16
N PRO A 72 1.29 -2.05 -11.47
CA PRO A 72 1.42 -3.35 -12.12
C PRO A 72 2.86 -3.87 -12.06
N ASN A 73 3.03 -5.19 -12.06
CA ASN A 73 4.34 -5.81 -12.27
C ASN A 73 4.85 -5.54 -13.70
N VAL A 74 6.16 -5.61 -13.92
CA VAL A 74 6.80 -5.34 -15.23
C VAL A 74 6.17 -6.18 -16.35
N ASN A 75 5.85 -7.44 -16.07
CA ASN A 75 5.26 -8.36 -17.05
C ASN A 75 3.73 -8.23 -17.17
N SER A 76 3.11 -7.30 -16.47
CA SER A 76 1.68 -7.04 -16.61
C SER A 76 1.39 -6.31 -17.91
N ARG A 77 0.20 -6.59 -18.48
CA ARG A 77 -0.27 -5.94 -19.72
C ARG A 77 -0.41 -4.41 -19.56
N GLU A 78 -0.71 -3.96 -18.37
CA GLU A 78 -0.88 -2.54 -18.04
C GLU A 78 0.45 -1.81 -17.81
N SER A 79 1.56 -2.54 -17.61
CA SER A 79 2.87 -1.95 -17.35
C SER A 79 3.42 -1.23 -18.58
N LEU A 80 4.08 -0.09 -18.33
CA LEU A 80 4.89 0.61 -19.34
C LEU A 80 6.28 -0.02 -19.49
N GLN A 81 6.59 -1.09 -18.75
CA GLN A 81 7.85 -1.82 -18.73
C GLN A 81 9.07 -1.01 -18.21
N ASP A 82 8.84 0.19 -17.72
CA ASP A 82 9.83 1.09 -17.14
C ASP A 82 9.32 1.56 -15.77
N LYS A 83 9.72 0.85 -14.72
CA LYS A 83 9.21 1.09 -13.37
C LYS A 83 9.69 2.39 -12.75
N GLU A 84 10.92 2.77 -13.03
CA GLU A 84 11.45 4.05 -12.56
C GLU A 84 10.65 5.22 -13.16
N ARG A 85 10.41 5.15 -14.46
CA ARG A 85 9.59 6.14 -15.15
C ARG A 85 8.16 6.17 -14.63
N GLU A 86 7.52 5.01 -14.41
CA GLU A 86 6.16 4.91 -13.88
C GLU A 86 6.06 5.58 -12.49
N VAL A 87 7.03 5.33 -11.60
CA VAL A 87 7.09 5.96 -10.28
C VAL A 87 7.30 7.46 -10.39
N ASN A 88 8.22 7.90 -11.26
CA ASN A 88 8.50 9.32 -11.47
C ASN A 88 7.29 10.08 -12.04
N GLU A 89 6.54 9.48 -12.96
CA GLU A 89 5.31 10.07 -13.50
C GLU A 89 4.21 10.18 -12.42
N ILE A 90 4.08 9.18 -11.55
CA ILE A 90 3.13 9.25 -10.42
C ILE A 90 3.55 10.33 -9.42
N MET A 91 4.84 10.43 -9.09
CA MET A 91 5.34 11.51 -8.23
C MET A 91 5.14 12.89 -8.87
N GLY A 92 5.37 13.01 -10.18
CA GLY A 92 5.13 14.23 -10.94
C GLY A 92 3.67 14.68 -10.92
N ALA A 93 2.72 13.73 -10.84
CA ALA A 93 1.30 14.06 -10.67
C ALA A 93 0.97 14.62 -9.27
N LEU A 94 1.77 14.30 -8.26
CA LEU A 94 1.62 14.84 -6.91
C LEU A 94 2.20 16.25 -6.78
N GLY A 95 3.22 16.58 -7.56
CA GLY A 95 3.89 17.88 -7.49
C GLY A 95 5.33 17.87 -7.99
N GLU A 96 6.10 18.85 -7.55
CA GLU A 96 7.51 19.01 -7.93
C GLU A 96 8.43 18.19 -7.00
N TRP A 97 9.32 17.39 -7.58
CA TRP A 97 10.29 16.63 -6.80
C TRP A 97 11.28 17.56 -6.09
N ALA A 98 11.42 17.38 -4.78
CA ALA A 98 12.22 18.22 -3.90
C ALA A 98 13.39 17.47 -3.21
N GLY A 99 13.80 16.33 -3.76
CA GLY A 99 14.94 15.54 -3.27
C GLY A 99 14.55 14.31 -2.47
N ILE A 100 15.54 13.71 -1.82
CA ILE A 100 15.42 12.50 -1.01
C ILE A 100 15.80 12.84 0.44
N GLU A 101 15.00 12.37 1.39
CA GLU A 101 15.30 12.47 2.82
C GLU A 101 16.38 11.46 3.20
N ALA A 102 17.53 11.94 3.67
CA ALA A 102 18.72 11.10 3.88
C ALA A 102 18.50 9.98 4.91
N GLY A 103 17.74 10.23 5.98
CA GLY A 103 17.51 9.27 7.06
C GLY A 103 16.59 8.11 6.67
N THR A 104 15.51 8.40 5.96
CA THR A 104 14.46 7.43 5.61
C THR A 104 14.59 6.89 4.20
N GLY A 105 15.24 7.65 3.29
CA GLY A 105 15.26 7.37 1.86
C GLY A 105 13.95 7.73 1.13
N PHE A 106 13.00 8.39 1.81
CA PHE A 106 11.75 8.83 1.18
C PHE A 106 12.00 9.95 0.19
N HIS A 107 11.30 9.94 -0.92
CA HIS A 107 11.23 11.09 -1.82
C HIS A 107 10.41 12.21 -1.15
N ARG A 108 10.83 13.43 -1.41
CA ARG A 108 10.12 14.65 -1.02
C ARG A 108 9.51 15.26 -2.27
N VAL A 109 8.21 15.46 -2.27
CA VAL A 109 7.46 16.05 -3.39
C VAL A 109 6.71 17.28 -2.87
N LYS A 110 6.94 18.44 -3.48
CA LYS A 110 6.25 19.67 -3.15
C LYS A 110 4.92 19.72 -3.89
N ALA A 111 3.82 19.55 -3.16
CA ALA A 111 2.47 19.63 -3.72
C ALA A 111 2.10 21.07 -4.10
N ALA A 112 1.04 21.24 -4.89
CA ALA A 112 0.56 22.54 -5.38
C ALA A 112 0.18 23.51 -4.24
N ASP A 113 -0.24 22.99 -3.09
CA ASP A 113 -0.55 23.77 -1.88
C ASP A 113 0.68 24.15 -1.04
N GLY A 114 1.88 23.78 -1.50
CA GLY A 114 3.16 24.05 -0.86
C GLY A 114 3.59 23.04 0.21
N ARG A 115 2.75 22.05 0.55
CA ARG A 115 3.14 20.96 1.47
C ARG A 115 4.23 20.10 0.86
N ILE A 116 5.11 19.58 1.70
CA ILE A 116 6.10 18.56 1.31
C ILE A 116 5.54 17.19 1.65
N LEU A 117 5.19 16.44 0.63
CA LEU A 117 4.76 15.05 0.74
C LEU A 117 5.99 14.14 0.84
N LYS A 118 5.91 13.14 1.69
CA LYS A 118 6.90 12.08 1.85
C LYS A 118 6.40 10.82 1.13
N VAL A 119 7.12 10.41 0.09
CA VAL A 119 6.76 9.28 -0.75
C VAL A 119 7.76 8.15 -0.55
N ALA A 120 7.29 7.03 -0.05
CA ALA A 120 8.07 5.80 0.08
C ALA A 120 7.98 5.00 -1.22
N ASP A 121 9.09 4.91 -1.94
CA ASP A 121 9.20 4.11 -3.14
C ASP A 121 9.75 2.72 -2.80
N LEU A 122 8.93 1.69 -3.00
CA LEU A 122 9.26 0.27 -2.85
C LEU A 122 9.40 -0.46 -4.19
N VAL A 123 9.47 0.29 -5.28
CA VAL A 123 9.52 -0.24 -6.64
C VAL A 123 10.94 -0.24 -7.19
N ASP A 124 11.68 0.84 -6.97
CA ASP A 124 13.03 1.01 -7.49
C ASP A 124 14.03 0.09 -6.78
N ASP A 125 14.62 -0.82 -7.55
CA ASP A 125 15.66 -1.76 -7.11
C ASP A 125 17.08 -1.30 -7.52
N SER A 126 17.24 -0.13 -8.15
CA SER A 126 18.54 0.38 -8.63
C SER A 126 19.46 0.78 -7.48
N ASP A 127 18.91 1.19 -6.33
CA ASP A 127 19.64 1.49 -5.09
C ASP A 127 19.15 0.61 -3.92
N PRO A 128 19.74 -0.60 -3.74
CA PRO A 128 19.36 -1.49 -2.64
C PRO A 128 19.56 -0.88 -1.24
N ALA A 129 20.53 0.02 -1.09
CA ALA A 129 20.80 0.69 0.17
C ALA A 129 19.67 1.68 0.52
N ARG A 130 19.18 2.44 -0.47
CA ARG A 130 18.01 3.31 -0.30
C ARG A 130 16.78 2.47 0.02
N ARG A 131 16.50 1.41 -0.74
CA ARG A 131 15.38 0.52 -0.50
C ARG A 131 15.39 -0.06 0.92
N SER A 132 16.56 -0.47 1.41
CA SER A 132 16.72 -0.95 2.79
C SER A 132 16.38 0.13 3.82
N ARG A 133 16.81 1.38 3.61
CA ARG A 133 16.46 2.51 4.49
C ARG A 133 14.95 2.77 4.50
N VAL A 134 14.32 2.79 3.31
CA VAL A 134 12.86 2.95 3.17
C VAL A 134 12.11 1.87 3.95
N LEU A 135 12.47 0.61 3.78
CA LEU A 135 11.85 -0.51 4.51
C LEU A 135 12.07 -0.43 6.02
N THR A 136 13.27 -0.05 6.46
CA THR A 136 13.58 0.14 7.88
C THR A 136 12.73 1.26 8.47
N ALA A 137 12.61 2.39 7.78
CA ALA A 137 11.79 3.51 8.20
C ALA A 137 10.31 3.15 8.29
N LEU A 138 9.77 2.39 7.32
CA LEU A 138 8.37 1.94 7.33
C LEU A 138 8.07 0.91 8.44
N LYS A 139 9.09 0.18 8.90
CA LYS A 139 8.99 -0.83 9.96
C LYS A 139 9.34 -0.30 11.34
N ASP A 140 9.75 0.95 11.47
CA ASP A 140 10.14 1.56 12.74
C ASP A 140 8.96 1.62 13.72
N PRO A 141 8.98 0.88 14.84
CA PRO A 141 7.90 0.89 15.82
C PRO A 141 7.67 2.27 16.45
N ALA A 142 8.72 3.11 16.53
CA ALA A 142 8.62 4.45 17.07
C ALA A 142 7.78 5.37 16.17
N GLN A 143 7.67 5.05 14.90
CA GLN A 143 6.90 5.82 13.92
C GLN A 143 5.48 5.29 13.70
N LYS A 144 5.09 4.16 14.31
CA LYS A 144 3.79 3.52 14.10
C LYS A 144 2.61 4.50 14.30
N ASN A 145 2.67 5.32 15.33
CA ASN A 145 1.62 6.29 15.68
C ASN A 145 1.86 7.70 15.08
N ASN A 146 2.87 7.86 14.24
CA ASN A 146 3.19 9.13 13.59
C ASN A 146 2.53 9.20 12.22
N ARG A 147 1.35 9.84 12.12
CA ARG A 147 0.65 10.06 10.84
C ARG A 147 1.49 10.84 9.83
N GLY A 148 2.37 11.73 10.28
CA GLY A 148 3.24 12.56 9.42
C GLY A 148 4.53 11.85 8.98
N HIS A 149 4.72 10.57 9.29
CA HIS A 149 5.93 9.84 8.96
C HIS A 149 6.07 9.61 7.44
N VAL A 150 5.00 9.18 6.79
CA VAL A 150 4.91 8.99 5.35
C VAL A 150 3.52 9.38 4.84
N ASP A 151 3.44 9.88 3.61
CA ASP A 151 2.17 10.29 2.99
C ASP A 151 1.69 9.29 1.97
N ILE A 152 2.59 8.83 1.10
CA ILE A 152 2.26 7.92 0.00
C ILE A 152 3.28 6.81 -0.07
N ILE A 153 2.80 5.58 -0.31
CA ILE A 153 3.64 4.42 -0.55
C ILE A 153 3.36 3.91 -1.96
N ILE A 154 4.39 3.80 -2.80
CA ILE A 154 4.29 3.21 -4.13
C ILE A 154 4.94 1.83 -4.09
N ALA A 155 4.21 0.79 -4.50
CA ALA A 155 4.67 -0.59 -4.41
C ALA A 155 4.26 -1.43 -5.62
N LEU A 156 5.03 -2.46 -5.95
CA LEU A 156 4.69 -3.45 -6.96
C LEU A 156 3.67 -4.45 -6.44
N GLY A 157 2.60 -4.65 -7.18
CA GLY A 157 1.57 -5.64 -6.86
C GLY A 157 1.07 -5.53 -5.43
N MET A 158 1.04 -6.66 -4.73
CA MET A 158 0.87 -6.64 -3.27
C MET A 158 2.25 -6.44 -2.62
N ALA A 159 2.42 -5.36 -1.87
CA ALA A 159 3.63 -5.15 -1.09
C ALA A 159 3.77 -6.29 -0.06
N LYS A 160 4.60 -7.28 -0.40
CA LYS A 160 4.94 -8.42 0.48
C LYS A 160 5.87 -8.01 1.63
N GLU A 161 6.11 -6.71 1.77
CA GLU A 161 7.23 -6.15 2.54
C GLU A 161 7.02 -6.20 4.07
N GLY A 162 5.89 -6.70 4.55
CA GLY A 162 5.68 -6.98 5.98
C GLY A 162 5.72 -5.75 6.89
N PHE A 163 5.31 -4.59 6.42
CA PHE A 163 5.10 -3.40 7.25
C PHE A 163 3.61 -3.23 7.62
N ASP A 164 3.37 -2.64 8.77
CA ASP A 164 2.02 -2.34 9.29
C ASP A 164 1.81 -0.83 9.33
N TRP A 165 1.22 -0.29 8.27
CA TRP A 165 0.90 1.14 8.18
C TRP A 165 -0.58 1.38 8.46
N ILE A 166 -0.87 1.79 9.68
CA ILE A 166 -2.25 1.97 10.17
C ILE A 166 -2.95 3.18 9.55
N TRP A 167 -2.20 4.12 8.99
CA TRP A 167 -2.69 5.38 8.45
C TRP A 167 -3.20 5.30 7.01
N CYS A 168 -3.14 4.16 6.35
CA CYS A 168 -3.63 4.00 4.99
C CYS A 168 -5.12 4.30 4.91
N GLU A 169 -5.49 5.39 4.26
CA GLU A 169 -6.86 5.84 4.01
C GLU A 169 -7.34 5.45 2.63
N HIS A 170 -6.45 5.42 1.67
CA HIS A 170 -6.73 5.11 0.28
C HIS A 170 -5.79 4.01 -0.22
N ALA A 171 -6.34 2.92 -0.71
CA ALA A 171 -5.59 1.85 -1.37
C ALA A 171 -5.97 1.81 -2.85
N LEU A 172 -5.11 2.40 -3.69
CA LEU A 172 -5.27 2.42 -5.14
C LEU A 172 -4.54 1.25 -5.77
N THR A 173 -5.23 0.43 -6.53
CA THR A 173 -4.62 -0.72 -7.23
C THR A 173 -4.95 -0.68 -8.71
N ILE A 174 -3.95 -0.93 -9.55
CA ILE A 174 -4.05 -0.90 -11.01
C ILE A 174 -4.11 -2.34 -11.53
N GLY A 175 -4.97 -2.55 -12.53
CA GLY A 175 -5.13 -3.81 -13.22
C GLY A 175 -6.13 -4.75 -12.53
N TYR A 176 -6.45 -5.83 -13.26
CA TYR A 176 -7.39 -6.83 -12.80
C TYR A 176 -6.78 -7.70 -11.68
N ARG A 177 -7.57 -7.95 -10.66
CA ARG A 177 -7.22 -8.87 -9.55
C ARG A 177 -8.19 -10.03 -9.54
N SER A 178 -7.68 -11.24 -9.78
CA SER A 178 -8.49 -12.46 -9.78
C SER A 178 -8.53 -13.16 -8.42
N SER A 179 -7.57 -12.87 -7.55
CA SER A 179 -7.46 -13.50 -6.23
C SER A 179 -8.26 -12.74 -5.18
N LEU A 180 -9.27 -13.41 -4.61
CA LEU A 180 -10.03 -12.85 -3.48
C LEU A 180 -9.11 -12.53 -2.29
N THR A 181 -8.11 -13.38 -2.05
CA THR A 181 -7.10 -13.16 -0.99
C THR A 181 -6.33 -11.86 -1.20
N GLU A 182 -5.95 -11.55 -2.44
CA GLU A 182 -5.28 -10.27 -2.76
C GLU A 182 -6.20 -9.08 -2.48
N ILE A 183 -7.45 -9.14 -2.93
CA ILE A 183 -8.44 -8.09 -2.71
C ILE A 183 -8.63 -7.86 -1.21
N MET A 184 -8.80 -8.93 -0.43
CA MET A 184 -8.98 -8.84 1.02
C MET A 184 -7.74 -8.27 1.73
N GLN A 185 -6.53 -8.56 1.25
CA GLN A 185 -5.30 -7.99 1.82
C GLN A 185 -5.15 -6.50 1.50
N ILE A 186 -5.58 -6.06 0.32
CA ILE A 186 -5.62 -4.64 -0.05
C ILE A 186 -6.62 -3.88 0.82
N ILE A 187 -7.86 -4.38 0.92
CA ILE A 187 -8.91 -3.83 1.76
C ILE A 187 -8.44 -3.77 3.23
N GLY A 188 -7.86 -4.85 3.74
CA GLY A 188 -7.34 -4.93 5.11
C GLY A 188 -6.25 -3.91 5.44
N ARG A 189 -5.56 -3.33 4.45
CA ARG A 189 -4.63 -2.22 4.68
C ARG A 189 -5.36 -0.89 4.90
N ALA A 190 -6.40 -0.63 4.11
CA ALA A 190 -7.20 0.59 4.21
C ALA A 190 -8.15 0.59 5.41
N THR A 191 -8.53 -0.59 5.90
CA THR A 191 -9.50 -0.73 7.01
C THR A 191 -8.84 -0.86 8.40
N ARG A 192 -7.62 -0.40 8.59
CA ARG A 192 -7.02 -0.30 9.92
C ARG A 192 -7.70 0.80 10.73
N ASP A 193 -8.13 0.45 11.95
CA ASP A 193 -8.75 1.42 12.85
C ASP A 193 -7.66 2.22 13.58
N ALA A 194 -7.66 3.55 13.40
CA ALA A 194 -6.70 4.44 14.04
C ALA A 194 -7.35 5.80 14.33
N GLN A 195 -7.06 6.35 15.51
CA GLN A 195 -7.55 7.67 15.90
C GLN A 195 -6.99 8.76 14.97
N GLY A 196 -7.87 9.60 14.41
CA GLY A 196 -7.49 10.67 13.47
C GLY A 196 -7.38 10.20 12.02
N LYS A 197 -7.86 8.99 11.72
CA LYS A 197 -8.12 8.49 10.38
C LYS A 197 -9.58 8.76 10.02
N GLU A 198 -9.82 9.30 8.83
CA GLU A 198 -11.15 9.60 8.30
C GLU A 198 -11.60 8.56 7.29
#